data_2a7a846d58c459a2946e96fd12eca8cd
#
_entry.id   2a7a846d58c459a2946e96fd12eca8cd
#
_cell.length_a   1.000
_cell.length_b   1.000
_cell.length_c   1.000
_cell.angle_alpha   90.00
_cell.angle_beta   90.00
_cell.angle_gamma   90.00
#
_symmetry.space_group_name_H-M   'P 1'
#
loop_
_entity.id
_entity.type
_entity.pdbx_description
1 polymer ?
#
loop_
_entity_poly.entity_id
_entity_poly.type
_entity_poly.pdbx_seq_one_letter_code
_entity_poly.pdbx_strand_id
1 'polypeptide(L)'
;MIRYIVLKLVTALSALWGVATLVFFLFTVLPGDPAQMMMDQNEDSVQLEVIKSKFGFDLPITTQYFYYLNDLLPLSIHAKDPSVFGYYDKNLYGGWILTHARNKVVVVKTPYFRTSFQKRGKPIAEIIKETLPNTALLALSSMIIAVVLGIFFGIVATLNKDNWLDRFLXXXXLNMTGSLYELDDYGEENRLQWKNLILPSIVLGIRPLAVIIQLLRSNLLKVLSEDYIRTAYAKGLSRYQVLLKHAIKNALNPVITAISGWFASLLAGSIFVEYIFGWKGLGKEIVEALNQLDIPVVMGSVLTIAFFFIIINIVVDFIYAYLDPRIKTL
;
A
#
# COMPACT_ATOMS: atom_id res chain seq x y z
N MET A 1 7.56 -23.87 13.58
CA MET A 1 6.81 -22.60 13.68
C MET A 1 7.72 -21.38 13.94
N ILE A 2 8.54 -21.36 15.00
CA ILE A 2 9.46 -20.25 15.30
C ILE A 2 10.41 -19.96 14.13
N ARG A 3 11.08 -20.99 13.58
CA ARG A 3 11.98 -20.86 12.43
C ARG A 3 11.29 -20.21 11.22
N TYR A 4 10.04 -20.58 10.94
CA TYR A 4 9.25 -19.99 9.84
C TYR A 4 9.00 -18.50 10.08
N ILE A 5 8.59 -18.13 11.32
CA ILE A 5 8.35 -16.72 11.70
C ILE A 5 9.64 -15.90 11.57
N VAL A 6 10.75 -16.43 12.07
CA VAL A 6 12.06 -15.76 12.00
C VAL A 6 12.47 -15.54 10.54
N LEU A 7 12.35 -16.59 9.69
CA LEU A 7 12.66 -16.45 8.25
C LEU A 7 11.80 -15.39 7.58
N LYS A 8 10.51 -15.35 7.87
CA LYS A 8 9.57 -14.33 7.32
C LYS A 8 9.96 -12.93 7.78
N LEU A 9 10.31 -12.75 9.05
CA LEU A 9 10.76 -11.46 9.58
C LEU A 9 12.07 -11.01 8.93
N VAL A 10 13.03 -11.92 8.78
CA VAL A 10 14.31 -11.61 8.11
C VAL A 10 14.06 -11.20 6.65
N THR A 11 13.22 -11.96 5.93
CA THR A 11 12.86 -11.62 4.54
C THR A 11 12.16 -10.25 4.46
N ALA A 12 11.24 -9.97 5.38
CA ALA A 12 10.53 -8.68 5.45
C ALA A 12 11.49 -7.51 5.70
N LEU A 13 12.39 -7.67 6.66
CA LEU A 13 13.39 -6.63 7.00
C LEU A 13 14.38 -6.41 5.85
N SER A 14 14.84 -7.49 5.20
CA SER A 14 15.74 -7.38 4.04
C SER A 14 15.04 -6.72 2.85
N ALA A 15 13.76 -7.01 2.63
CA ALA A 15 12.96 -6.36 1.58
C ALA A 15 12.79 -4.86 1.86
N LEU A 16 12.43 -4.49 3.10
CA LEU A 16 12.31 -3.08 3.49
C LEU A 16 13.64 -2.33 3.35
N TRP A 17 14.73 -2.96 3.80
CA TRP A 17 16.06 -2.38 3.63
C TRP A 17 16.42 -2.22 2.15
N GLY A 18 16.11 -3.22 1.33
CA GLY A 18 16.33 -3.16 -0.12
C GLY A 18 15.54 -2.02 -0.78
N VAL A 19 14.25 -1.86 -0.45
CA VAL A 19 13.42 -0.77 -0.95
C VAL A 19 13.97 0.60 -0.48
N ALA A 20 14.32 0.72 0.81
CA ALA A 20 14.86 1.97 1.36
C ALA A 20 16.17 2.36 0.63
N THR A 21 17.05 1.38 0.41
CA THR A 21 18.32 1.57 -0.29
C THR A 21 18.07 2.01 -1.76
N LEU A 22 17.23 1.27 -2.46
CA LEU A 22 16.91 1.54 -3.87
C LEU A 22 16.31 2.94 -4.02
N VAL A 23 15.34 3.28 -3.19
CA VAL A 23 14.65 4.58 -3.22
C VAL A 23 15.65 5.71 -2.93
N PHE A 24 16.50 5.54 -1.90
CA PHE A 24 17.53 6.54 -1.56
C PHE A 24 18.45 6.80 -2.75
N PHE A 25 19.06 5.76 -3.32
CA PHE A 25 20.01 5.93 -4.42
C PHE A 25 19.33 6.40 -5.71
N LEU A 26 18.12 5.94 -6.00
CA LEU A 26 17.34 6.40 -7.16
C LEU A 26 17.19 7.93 -7.14
N PHE A 27 16.79 8.47 -6.00
CA PHE A 27 16.53 9.92 -5.88
C PHE A 27 17.80 10.73 -5.63
N THR A 28 18.88 10.13 -5.13
CA THR A 28 20.19 10.80 -5.01
C THR A 28 20.88 10.96 -6.36
N VAL A 29 20.64 10.03 -7.30
CA VAL A 29 21.23 10.05 -8.66
C VAL A 29 20.45 10.97 -9.61
N LEU A 30 19.20 11.30 -9.28
CA LEU A 30 18.40 12.23 -10.12
C LEU A 30 19.12 13.59 -10.24
N PRO A 31 19.20 14.12 -11.46
CA PRO A 31 19.83 15.42 -11.66
C PRO A 31 19.03 16.54 -11.00
N GLY A 32 19.70 17.38 -10.25
CA GLY A 32 19.14 18.51 -9.54
C GLY A 32 19.73 18.63 -8.13
N ASP A 33 19.85 19.83 -7.65
CA ASP A 33 20.30 20.10 -6.26
C ASP A 33 19.05 20.19 -5.38
N PRO A 34 18.86 19.24 -4.43
CA PRO A 34 17.67 19.28 -3.56
C PRO A 34 17.53 20.60 -2.79
N ALA A 35 18.65 21.25 -2.44
CA ALA A 35 18.63 22.54 -1.76
C ALA A 35 18.08 23.65 -2.66
N GLN A 36 18.42 23.63 -3.96
CA GLN A 36 17.87 24.58 -4.93
C GLN A 36 16.36 24.37 -5.13
N MET A 37 15.89 23.12 -5.10
CA MET A 37 14.45 22.80 -5.23
C MET A 37 13.62 23.34 -4.06
N MET A 38 14.24 23.63 -2.91
CA MET A 38 13.57 24.17 -1.73
C MET A 38 13.53 25.70 -1.73
N MET A 39 14.24 26.34 -2.65
CA MET A 39 14.32 27.80 -2.71
C MET A 39 13.35 28.38 -3.72
N ASP A 40 12.77 29.53 -3.40
CA ASP A 40 12.04 30.35 -4.38
C ASP A 40 13.03 30.95 -5.39
N GLN A 41 12.52 31.49 -6.50
CA GLN A 41 13.28 31.96 -7.67
C GLN A 41 14.37 33.04 -7.39
N ASN A 42 14.44 33.57 -6.18
CA ASN A 42 15.48 34.54 -5.81
C ASN A 42 16.65 33.83 -5.10
N GLU A 43 17.61 33.40 -5.87
CA GLU A 43 18.79 32.67 -5.40
C GLU A 43 19.72 33.58 -4.56
N ASP A 44 19.75 33.36 -3.25
CA ASP A 44 20.80 33.88 -2.36
C ASP A 44 21.72 32.72 -2.00
N SER A 45 22.99 32.82 -2.41
CA SER A 45 24.01 31.79 -2.18
C SER A 45 24.20 31.46 -0.68
N VAL A 46 23.99 32.46 0.19
CA VAL A 46 24.10 32.26 1.64
C VAL A 46 22.96 31.37 2.16
N GLN A 47 21.73 31.58 1.67
CA GLN A 47 20.57 30.76 2.04
C GLN A 47 20.74 29.32 1.53
N LEU A 48 21.33 29.12 0.35
CA LEU A 48 21.60 27.79 -0.21
C LEU A 48 22.55 26.98 0.71
N GLU A 49 23.63 27.60 1.20
CA GLU A 49 24.56 26.94 2.12
C GLU A 49 23.90 26.58 3.45
N VAL A 50 23.06 27.47 3.98
CA VAL A 50 22.29 27.20 5.21
C VAL A 50 21.35 26.01 5.03
N ILE A 51 20.64 25.93 3.90
CA ILE A 51 19.75 24.80 3.59
C ILE A 51 20.58 23.52 3.46
N LYS A 52 21.70 23.55 2.74
CA LYS A 52 22.57 22.37 2.58
C LYS A 52 23.05 21.82 3.91
N SER A 53 23.54 22.68 4.79
CA SER A 53 24.02 22.25 6.12
C SER A 53 22.87 21.77 7.02
N LYS A 54 21.71 22.44 6.98
CA LYS A 54 20.53 22.07 7.78
C LYS A 54 19.98 20.69 7.42
N PHE A 55 19.98 20.33 6.13
CA PHE A 55 19.44 19.05 5.65
C PHE A 55 20.53 18.00 5.40
N GLY A 56 21.80 18.36 5.59
CA GLY A 56 22.95 17.47 5.42
C GLY A 56 23.29 17.16 3.98
N PHE A 57 22.87 18.00 3.03
CA PHE A 57 23.17 17.81 1.60
C PHE A 57 24.64 18.10 1.24
N ASP A 58 25.36 18.78 2.15
CA ASP A 58 26.80 19.02 2.07
C ASP A 58 27.64 17.79 2.46
N LEU A 59 27.02 16.81 3.10
CA LEU A 59 27.71 15.59 3.57
C LEU A 59 27.94 14.61 2.41
N PRO A 60 28.98 13.74 2.49
CA PRO A 60 29.13 12.65 1.53
C PRO A 60 27.89 11.76 1.45
N ILE A 61 27.59 11.26 0.26
CA ILE A 61 26.40 10.43 -0.04
C ILE A 61 26.30 9.23 0.92
N THR A 62 27.42 8.59 1.22
CA THR A 62 27.47 7.47 2.17
C THR A 62 27.00 7.90 3.56
N THR A 63 27.43 9.08 4.01
CA THR A 63 27.01 9.64 5.31
C THR A 63 25.51 9.98 5.30
N GLN A 64 25.03 10.61 4.24
CA GLN A 64 23.61 10.90 4.06
C GLN A 64 22.77 9.61 4.12
N TYR A 65 23.24 8.52 3.47
CA TYR A 65 22.57 7.21 3.48
C TYR A 65 22.48 6.63 4.90
N PHE A 66 23.57 6.69 5.68
CA PHE A 66 23.55 6.19 7.05
C PHE A 66 22.60 7.01 7.95
N TYR A 67 22.56 8.34 7.80
CA TYR A 67 21.59 9.17 8.52
C TYR A 67 20.16 8.84 8.11
N TYR A 68 19.91 8.63 6.81
CA TYR A 68 18.60 8.25 6.30
C TYR A 68 18.13 6.91 6.90
N LEU A 69 18.99 5.90 6.92
CA LEU A 69 18.66 4.63 7.57
C LEU A 69 18.41 4.80 9.07
N ASN A 70 19.25 5.59 9.74
CA ASN A 70 19.08 5.89 11.17
C ASN A 70 17.75 6.61 11.47
N ASP A 71 17.31 7.50 10.57
CA ASP A 71 16.01 8.17 10.69
C ASP A 71 14.84 7.16 10.60
N LEU A 72 14.95 6.15 9.75
CA LEU A 72 13.92 5.13 9.53
C LEU A 72 13.87 4.07 10.64
N LEU A 73 14.99 3.81 11.32
CA LEU A 73 15.06 2.75 12.33
C LEU A 73 14.30 3.15 13.61
N PRO A 74 13.54 2.22 14.21
CA PRO A 74 12.88 2.47 15.49
C PRO A 74 13.86 2.59 16.65
N LEU A 75 15.07 2.04 16.51
CA LEU A 75 16.19 2.22 17.43
C LEU A 75 17.27 3.01 16.72
N SER A 76 17.52 4.24 17.15
CA SER A 76 18.37 5.20 16.44
C SER A 76 19.40 5.85 17.36
N ILE A 77 20.49 6.29 16.76
CA ILE A 77 21.62 6.89 17.46
C ILE A 77 21.77 8.35 16.98
N HIS A 78 21.74 9.29 17.89
CA HIS A 78 21.81 10.72 17.59
C HIS A 78 22.95 11.39 18.37
N ALA A 79 23.51 12.48 17.82
CA ALA A 79 24.46 13.32 18.52
C ALA A 79 23.76 14.12 19.62
N LYS A 80 24.51 14.52 20.66
CA LYS A 80 24.03 15.44 21.72
C LYS A 80 24.23 16.89 21.34
N ASP A 81 25.22 17.18 20.52
CA ASP A 81 25.62 18.52 20.13
C ASP A 81 24.69 19.10 19.06
N PRO A 82 23.98 20.20 19.34
CA PRO A 82 23.07 20.82 18.36
C PRO A 82 23.76 21.34 17.09
N SER A 83 25.07 21.52 17.09
CA SER A 83 25.81 21.98 15.91
C SER A 83 26.08 20.90 14.90
N VAL A 84 25.84 19.63 15.25
CA VAL A 84 26.12 18.46 14.37
C VAL A 84 24.82 17.99 13.71
N PHE A 85 24.85 17.75 12.40
CA PHE A 85 23.71 17.18 11.68
C PHE A 85 23.30 15.84 12.33
N GLY A 86 22.01 15.66 12.54
CA GLY A 86 21.48 14.45 13.17
C GLY A 86 21.51 14.47 14.71
N TYR A 87 21.67 15.66 15.33
CA TYR A 87 21.52 15.78 16.79
C TYR A 87 20.09 15.42 17.23
N TYR A 88 19.94 14.99 18.47
CA TYR A 88 18.63 14.60 19.00
C TYR A 88 17.79 15.84 19.36
N ASP A 89 16.73 16.07 18.63
CA ASP A 89 15.69 17.05 18.96
C ASP A 89 14.40 16.29 19.32
N LYS A 90 13.96 16.45 20.55
CA LYS A 90 12.74 15.79 21.07
C LYS A 90 11.48 16.21 20.29
N ASN A 91 11.41 17.45 19.81
CA ASN A 91 10.27 17.93 19.02
C ASN A 91 10.22 17.31 17.63
N LEU A 92 11.37 16.99 17.08
CA LEU A 92 11.50 16.44 15.72
C LEU A 92 11.34 14.92 15.71
N TYR A 93 12.06 14.24 16.60
CA TYR A 93 12.13 12.76 16.60
C TYR A 93 11.14 12.11 17.56
N GLY A 94 10.73 12.83 18.62
CA GLY A 94 9.91 12.25 19.69
C GLY A 94 10.66 11.12 20.41
N GLY A 95 9.90 10.14 20.90
CA GLY A 95 10.46 8.91 21.46
C GLY A 95 11.01 9.02 22.87
N TRP A 96 11.66 7.95 23.30
CA TRP A 96 12.27 7.84 24.65
C TRP A 96 13.75 7.54 24.53
N ILE A 97 14.56 8.26 25.31
CA ILE A 97 16.00 8.02 25.41
C ILE A 97 16.22 6.75 26.24
N LEU A 98 16.86 5.74 25.65
CA LEU A 98 17.23 4.50 26.34
C LEU A 98 18.51 4.64 27.14
N THR A 99 19.52 5.27 26.54
CA THR A 99 20.83 5.41 27.21
C THR A 99 21.58 6.61 26.66
N HIS A 100 22.43 7.15 27.52
CA HIS A 100 23.34 8.23 27.18
C HIS A 100 24.77 7.67 27.05
N ALA A 101 25.32 7.69 25.85
CA ALA A 101 26.75 7.49 25.63
C ALA A 101 27.48 8.83 25.69
N ARG A 102 28.81 8.83 25.66
CA ARG A 102 29.65 10.01 25.88
C ARG A 102 29.20 11.24 25.06
N ASN A 103 29.06 11.10 23.75
CA ASN A 103 28.65 12.19 22.84
C ASN A 103 27.37 11.82 22.05
N LYS A 104 26.72 10.71 22.36
CA LYS A 104 25.56 10.21 21.61
C LYS A 104 24.43 9.82 22.56
N VAL A 105 23.23 9.78 22.04
CA VAL A 105 22.04 9.24 22.72
C VAL A 105 21.46 8.12 21.85
N VAL A 106 21.00 7.05 22.50
CA VAL A 106 20.25 5.98 21.85
C VAL A 106 18.78 6.19 22.20
N VAL A 107 17.95 6.24 21.16
CA VAL A 107 16.54 6.63 21.27
C VAL A 107 15.67 5.54 20.64
N VAL A 108 14.56 5.22 21.31
CA VAL A 108 13.45 4.45 20.68
C VAL A 108 12.41 5.44 20.23
N LYS A 109 12.12 5.44 18.92
CA LYS A 109 11.20 6.38 18.28
C LYS A 109 10.40 5.71 17.17
N THR A 110 9.37 6.39 16.69
CA THR A 110 8.72 6.01 15.42
C THR A 110 9.64 6.37 14.25
N PRO A 111 9.57 5.64 13.12
CA PRO A 111 10.32 6.02 11.93
C PRO A 111 10.08 7.48 11.55
N TYR A 112 11.16 8.22 11.33
CA TYR A 112 11.12 9.63 10.97
C TYR A 112 11.34 9.76 9.46
N PHE A 113 10.30 10.18 8.73
CA PHE A 113 10.31 10.31 7.27
C PHE A 113 10.76 11.69 6.79
N ARG A 114 11.22 12.55 7.73
CA ARG A 114 11.58 13.95 7.47
C ARG A 114 10.34 14.81 7.16
N THR A 115 10.57 15.96 6.52
CA THR A 115 9.53 16.95 6.19
C THR A 115 9.49 17.19 4.69
N SER A 116 8.32 17.59 4.21
CA SER A 116 8.10 17.99 2.81
C SER A 116 8.95 19.22 2.47
N PHE A 117 9.51 19.24 1.27
CA PHE A 117 10.22 20.41 0.75
C PHE A 117 9.23 21.49 0.27
N GLN A 118 8.08 21.07 -0.27
CA GLN A 118 7.10 21.97 -0.89
C GLN A 118 5.98 22.43 0.06
N LYS A 119 5.60 21.59 1.02
CA LYS A 119 4.46 21.86 1.93
C LYS A 119 4.91 22.53 3.24
N ARG A 120 5.70 23.60 3.15
CA ARG A 120 6.14 24.44 4.30
C ARG A 120 6.70 23.63 5.48
N GLY A 121 7.47 22.57 5.17
CA GLY A 121 8.08 21.73 6.20
C GLY A 121 7.11 20.80 6.94
N LYS A 122 5.91 20.53 6.38
CA LYS A 122 4.92 19.60 6.95
C LYS A 122 5.56 18.22 7.13
N PRO A 123 5.44 17.58 8.31
CA PRO A 123 5.95 16.21 8.52
C PRO A 123 5.31 15.21 7.54
N ILE A 124 6.13 14.38 6.91
CA ILE A 124 5.64 13.37 5.95
C ILE A 124 4.73 12.35 6.65
N ALA A 125 5.00 12.03 7.91
CA ALA A 125 4.13 11.16 8.72
C ALA A 125 2.69 11.69 8.80
N GLU A 126 2.50 13.00 8.84
CA GLU A 126 1.18 13.65 8.84
C GLU A 126 0.51 13.52 7.47
N ILE A 127 1.26 13.76 6.40
CA ILE A 127 0.76 13.58 5.01
C ILE A 127 0.28 12.13 4.81
N ILE A 128 1.09 11.15 5.25
CA ILE A 128 0.75 9.72 5.18
C ILE A 128 -0.53 9.44 5.97
N LYS A 129 -0.64 9.98 7.19
CA LYS A 129 -1.80 9.78 8.07
C LYS A 129 -3.09 10.31 7.43
N GLU A 130 -3.02 11.41 6.67
CA GLU A 130 -4.17 12.00 5.97
C GLU A 130 -4.57 11.21 4.71
N THR A 131 -3.59 10.69 3.97
CA THR A 131 -3.82 10.13 2.63
C THR A 131 -3.96 8.59 2.61
N LEU A 132 -3.23 7.89 3.47
CA LEU A 132 -3.23 6.42 3.52
C LEU A 132 -4.61 5.81 3.78
N PRO A 133 -5.45 6.35 4.69
CA PRO A 133 -6.80 5.78 4.89
C PRO A 133 -7.66 5.82 3.62
N ASN A 134 -7.52 6.85 2.79
CA ASN A 134 -8.25 6.97 1.52
C ASN A 134 -7.79 5.91 0.52
N THR A 135 -6.49 5.66 0.42
CA THR A 135 -5.92 4.57 -0.41
C THR A 135 -6.42 3.20 0.09
N ALA A 136 -6.39 2.98 1.40
CA ALA A 136 -6.85 1.71 2.01
C ALA A 136 -8.35 1.50 1.75
N LEU A 137 -9.16 2.55 1.87
CA LEU A 137 -10.60 2.48 1.57
C LEU A 137 -10.85 2.14 0.09
N LEU A 138 -10.13 2.77 -0.82
CA LEU A 138 -10.23 2.50 -2.26
C LEU A 138 -9.83 1.05 -2.58
N ALA A 139 -8.73 0.57 -2.03
CA ALA A 139 -8.28 -0.82 -2.23
C ALA A 139 -9.30 -1.83 -1.67
N LEU A 140 -9.84 -1.54 -0.47
CA LEU A 140 -10.83 -2.40 0.19
C LEU A 140 -12.14 -2.46 -0.61
N SER A 141 -12.68 -1.31 -1.01
CA SER A 141 -13.91 -1.24 -1.81
C SER A 141 -13.75 -1.91 -3.18
N SER A 142 -12.60 -1.73 -3.83
CA SER A 142 -12.27 -2.39 -5.09
C SER A 142 -12.24 -3.91 -4.93
N MET A 143 -11.63 -4.39 -3.86
CA MET A 143 -11.57 -5.84 -3.57
C MET A 143 -12.96 -6.40 -3.26
N ILE A 144 -13.79 -5.69 -2.49
CA ILE A 144 -15.18 -6.12 -2.20
C ILE A 144 -15.96 -6.27 -3.52
N ILE A 145 -15.90 -5.27 -4.39
CA ILE A 145 -16.57 -5.29 -5.71
C ILE A 145 -16.05 -6.49 -6.53
N ALA A 146 -14.73 -6.67 -6.60
CA ALA A 146 -14.09 -7.76 -7.37
C ALA A 146 -14.51 -9.14 -6.83
N VAL A 147 -14.57 -9.31 -5.52
CA VAL A 147 -14.95 -10.60 -4.89
C VAL A 147 -16.44 -10.89 -5.13
N VAL A 148 -17.33 -9.93 -4.82
CA VAL A 148 -18.77 -10.11 -4.95
C VAL A 148 -19.16 -10.42 -6.41
N LEU A 149 -18.72 -9.58 -7.34
CA LEU A 149 -19.00 -9.77 -8.77
C LEU A 149 -18.23 -10.95 -9.34
N GLY A 150 -17.00 -11.19 -8.89
CA GLY A 150 -16.17 -12.31 -9.35
C GLY A 150 -16.77 -13.67 -8.99
N ILE A 151 -17.25 -13.81 -7.76
CA ILE A 151 -17.95 -15.04 -7.33
C ILE A 151 -19.25 -15.21 -8.10
N PHE A 152 -20.05 -14.14 -8.20
CA PHE A 152 -21.33 -14.17 -8.93
C PHE A 152 -21.13 -14.61 -10.40
N PHE A 153 -20.27 -13.90 -11.13
CA PHE A 153 -20.01 -14.19 -12.54
C PHE A 153 -19.28 -15.52 -12.76
N GLY A 154 -18.41 -15.93 -11.84
CA GLY A 154 -17.73 -17.23 -11.87
C GLY A 154 -18.73 -18.40 -11.77
N ILE A 155 -19.73 -18.29 -10.91
CA ILE A 155 -20.82 -19.27 -10.78
C ILE A 155 -21.68 -19.26 -12.05
N VAL A 156 -22.11 -18.10 -12.53
CA VAL A 156 -22.94 -17.94 -13.74
C VAL A 156 -22.22 -18.52 -14.96
N ALA A 157 -20.92 -18.21 -15.12
CA ALA A 157 -20.09 -18.71 -16.22
C ALA A 157 -19.93 -20.25 -16.18
N THR A 158 -19.97 -20.86 -14.99
CA THR A 158 -19.91 -22.31 -14.82
C THR A 158 -21.25 -22.97 -15.21
N LEU A 159 -22.38 -22.34 -14.88
CA LEU A 159 -23.72 -22.87 -15.12
C LEU A 159 -24.19 -22.71 -16.58
N ASN A 160 -23.72 -21.63 -17.23
CA ASN A 160 -24.14 -21.26 -18.61
C ASN A 160 -22.95 -21.33 -19.58
N LYS A 161 -22.69 -22.48 -20.13
CA LYS A 161 -21.48 -22.72 -20.95
C LYS A 161 -21.37 -21.89 -22.24
N ASP A 162 -22.45 -21.22 -22.72
CA ASP A 162 -22.44 -20.57 -24.05
C ASP A 162 -23.31 -19.30 -24.12
N ASN A 163 -23.20 -18.34 -23.19
CA ASN A 163 -24.02 -17.12 -23.25
C ASN A 163 -23.25 -15.80 -23.18
N TRP A 164 -23.77 -14.86 -23.91
CA TRP A 164 -23.37 -13.57 -24.48
C TRP A 164 -23.34 -12.39 -23.46
N LEU A 165 -23.06 -12.64 -22.19
CA LEU A 165 -23.14 -11.60 -21.11
C LEU A 165 -21.85 -10.78 -20.88
N ASP A 166 -20.94 -10.81 -21.84
CA ASP A 166 -19.62 -10.18 -21.68
C ASP A 166 -19.54 -8.69 -22.10
N ARG A 167 -20.66 -8.07 -22.54
CA ARG A 167 -20.57 -6.76 -23.21
C ARG A 167 -21.27 -5.59 -22.53
N PHE A 168 -21.85 -5.72 -21.33
CA PHE A 168 -22.60 -4.61 -20.75
C PHE A 168 -22.09 -4.22 -19.36
N LEU A 169 -21.16 -3.35 -19.35
CA LEU A 169 -20.92 -2.49 -18.20
C LEU A 169 -20.72 -1.05 -18.69
N UNK A 170 -21.83 -0.41 -18.90
CA UNK A 170 -21.80 0.94 -19.28
C UNK A 170 -21.77 1.81 -18.10
N UNK A 171 -20.96 2.55 -18.13
CA UNK A 171 -20.81 3.41 -17.14
C UNK A 171 -21.91 4.37 -17.11
N UNK A 172 -22.50 4.17 -16.36
CA UNK A 172 -23.51 5.07 -16.14
C UNK A 172 -22.98 6.35 -15.67
N UNK A 173 -23.25 7.09 -15.83
CA UNK A 173 -23.02 8.27 -15.37
C UNK A 173 -22.50 8.38 -14.02
N LEU A 174 -21.60 7.92 -13.77
CA LEU A 174 -20.86 8.08 -12.53
C LEU A 174 -19.91 9.27 -12.64
N ASN A 175 -19.68 9.93 -11.52
CA ASN A 175 -18.72 11.05 -11.45
C ASN A 175 -17.31 10.52 -11.77
N MET A 176 -16.66 11.14 -12.75
CA MET A 176 -15.33 10.70 -13.20
C MET A 176 -14.22 11.19 -12.27
N THR A 177 -14.43 12.30 -11.57
CA THR A 177 -13.43 12.88 -10.66
C THR A 177 -14.11 13.31 -9.36
N GLY A 178 -13.31 13.35 -8.29
CA GLY A 178 -13.78 13.80 -6.97
C GLY A 178 -13.08 13.09 -5.83
N SER A 179 -13.27 13.59 -4.63
CA SER A 179 -12.76 12.96 -3.40
C SER A 179 -13.92 12.43 -2.54
N LEU A 180 -13.59 11.60 -1.56
CA LEU A 180 -14.59 11.04 -0.63
C LEU A 180 -15.27 12.14 0.18
N TYR A 181 -14.53 13.17 0.55
CA TYR A 181 -15.02 14.31 1.29
C TYR A 181 -14.95 15.54 0.38
N GLU A 182 -16.08 16.16 0.16
CA GLU A 182 -16.21 17.43 -0.56
C GLU A 182 -16.82 18.46 0.38
N LEU A 183 -16.36 19.70 0.28
CA LEU A 183 -16.97 20.83 0.99
C LEU A 183 -18.38 21.02 0.47
N ASP A 184 -19.29 21.35 1.35
CA ASP A 184 -20.65 21.71 0.94
C ASP A 184 -20.64 23.07 0.21
N ASP A 185 -21.78 23.46 -0.34
CA ASP A 185 -21.93 24.70 -1.14
C ASP A 185 -21.58 25.97 -0.33
N TYR A 186 -21.54 25.87 0.98
CA TYR A 186 -21.18 26.98 1.89
C TYR A 186 -19.74 26.89 2.42
N GLY A 187 -19.05 25.79 2.18
CA GLY A 187 -17.66 25.57 2.62
C GLY A 187 -17.48 25.29 4.11
N GLU A 188 -18.58 24.98 4.82
CA GLU A 188 -18.57 24.81 6.28
C GLU A 188 -18.38 23.37 6.74
N GLU A 189 -18.82 22.37 5.96
CA GLU A 189 -18.77 20.96 6.35
C GLU A 189 -18.23 20.06 5.22
N ASN A 190 -17.46 19.06 5.61
CA ASN A 190 -17.01 18.00 4.71
C ASN A 190 -18.13 16.96 4.56
N ARG A 191 -18.76 16.90 3.40
CA ARG A 191 -19.78 15.88 3.10
C ARG A 191 -19.17 14.64 2.46
N LEU A 192 -19.58 13.49 2.94
CA LEU A 192 -19.17 12.19 2.46
C LEU A 192 -19.85 11.85 1.14
N GLN A 193 -19.07 11.71 0.07
CA GLN A 193 -19.57 11.48 -1.30
C GLN A 193 -19.22 10.04 -1.75
N TRP A 194 -20.00 9.07 -1.31
CA TRP A 194 -19.81 7.65 -1.68
C TRP A 194 -19.85 7.40 -3.20
N LYS A 195 -20.56 8.25 -3.95
CA LYS A 195 -20.64 8.17 -5.41
C LYS A 195 -19.26 8.29 -6.07
N ASN A 196 -18.39 9.12 -5.51
CA ASN A 196 -17.03 9.35 -6.04
C ASN A 196 -16.11 8.13 -5.86
N LEU A 197 -16.46 7.22 -4.95
CA LEU A 197 -15.71 5.98 -4.69
C LEU A 197 -16.03 4.88 -5.72
N ILE A 198 -17.24 4.88 -6.31
CA ILE A 198 -17.76 3.75 -7.11
C ILE A 198 -16.90 3.51 -8.35
N LEU A 199 -16.67 4.53 -9.17
CA LEU A 199 -15.98 4.37 -10.46
C LEU A 199 -14.49 4.03 -10.28
N PRO A 200 -13.72 4.73 -9.41
CA PRO A 200 -12.34 4.30 -9.12
C PRO A 200 -12.25 2.86 -8.60
N SER A 201 -13.19 2.47 -7.74
CA SER A 201 -13.21 1.10 -7.17
C SER A 201 -13.48 0.05 -8.24
N ILE A 202 -14.40 0.31 -9.18
CA ILE A 202 -14.67 -0.59 -10.31
C ILE A 202 -13.41 -0.72 -11.19
N VAL A 203 -12.83 0.41 -11.59
CA VAL A 203 -11.63 0.43 -12.46
C VAL A 203 -10.47 -0.33 -11.81
N LEU A 204 -10.20 -0.07 -10.54
CA LEU A 204 -9.12 -0.73 -9.80
C LEU A 204 -9.43 -2.23 -9.60
N GLY A 205 -10.70 -2.59 -9.39
CA GLY A 205 -11.17 -3.96 -9.14
C GLY A 205 -11.27 -4.86 -10.38
N ILE A 206 -11.22 -4.32 -11.60
CA ILE A 206 -11.40 -5.11 -12.84
C ILE A 206 -10.35 -6.23 -12.96
N ARG A 207 -9.08 -5.96 -12.65
CA ARG A 207 -8.02 -6.97 -12.77
C ARG A 207 -8.23 -8.15 -11.81
N PRO A 208 -8.37 -7.94 -10.49
CA PRO A 208 -8.67 -9.07 -9.59
C PRO A 208 -10.02 -9.73 -9.90
N LEU A 209 -11.02 -8.98 -10.34
CA LEU A 209 -12.34 -9.52 -10.77
C LEU A 209 -12.15 -10.60 -11.86
N ALA A 210 -11.41 -10.30 -12.92
CA ALA A 210 -11.17 -11.24 -14.03
C ALA A 210 -10.49 -12.52 -13.54
N VAL A 211 -9.48 -12.39 -12.68
CA VAL A 211 -8.74 -13.54 -12.10
C VAL A 211 -9.67 -14.38 -11.22
N ILE A 212 -10.50 -13.74 -10.38
CA ILE A 212 -11.45 -14.44 -9.48
C ILE A 212 -12.46 -15.24 -10.32
N ILE A 213 -13.04 -14.64 -11.37
CA ILE A 213 -13.98 -15.32 -12.27
C ILE A 213 -13.33 -16.58 -12.89
N GLN A 214 -12.13 -16.41 -13.45
CA GLN A 214 -11.40 -17.50 -14.12
C GLN A 214 -11.04 -18.64 -13.16
N LEU A 215 -10.51 -18.30 -11.98
CA LEU A 215 -10.13 -19.28 -10.95
C LEU A 215 -11.36 -20.02 -10.43
N LEU A 216 -12.43 -19.30 -10.10
CA LEU A 216 -13.65 -19.91 -9.57
C LEU A 216 -14.27 -20.85 -10.60
N ARG A 217 -14.38 -20.39 -11.87
CA ARG A 217 -14.93 -21.22 -12.96
C ARG A 217 -14.12 -22.51 -13.15
N SER A 218 -12.79 -22.41 -13.27
CA SER A 218 -11.93 -23.58 -13.48
C SER A 218 -11.98 -24.56 -12.30
N ASN A 219 -11.97 -24.05 -11.09
CA ASN A 219 -12.04 -24.90 -9.89
C ASN A 219 -13.42 -25.52 -9.70
N LEU A 220 -14.51 -24.79 -10.00
CA LEU A 220 -15.86 -25.35 -9.96
C LEU A 220 -16.02 -26.49 -10.95
N LEU A 221 -15.54 -26.33 -12.19
CA LEU A 221 -15.58 -27.38 -13.19
C LEU A 221 -14.83 -28.64 -12.75
N LYS A 222 -13.65 -28.46 -12.16
CA LYS A 222 -12.85 -29.54 -11.58
C LYS A 222 -13.59 -30.23 -10.44
N VAL A 223 -14.08 -29.47 -9.47
CA VAL A 223 -14.81 -29.98 -8.30
C VAL A 223 -16.06 -30.74 -8.71
N LEU A 224 -16.81 -30.23 -9.70
CA LEU A 224 -18.04 -30.87 -10.18
C LEU A 224 -17.78 -32.24 -10.87
N SER A 225 -16.54 -32.53 -11.27
CA SER A 225 -16.16 -33.84 -11.85
C SER A 225 -15.72 -34.87 -10.79
N GLU A 226 -15.60 -34.50 -9.52
CA GLU A 226 -15.13 -35.37 -8.44
C GLU A 226 -16.18 -36.41 -8.03
N ASP A 227 -15.74 -37.59 -7.55
CA ASP A 227 -16.60 -38.71 -7.19
C ASP A 227 -17.57 -38.41 -6.03
N TYR A 228 -17.16 -37.58 -5.07
CA TYR A 228 -18.06 -37.21 -3.95
C TYR A 228 -19.27 -36.38 -4.45
N ILE A 229 -19.11 -35.67 -5.56
CA ILE A 229 -20.20 -34.92 -6.22
C ILE A 229 -21.17 -35.91 -6.87
N ARG A 230 -20.65 -36.97 -7.53
CA ARG A 230 -21.48 -38.06 -8.10
C ARG A 230 -22.27 -38.75 -6.97
N THR A 231 -21.63 -39.00 -5.83
CA THR A 231 -22.29 -39.57 -4.65
C THR A 231 -23.42 -38.66 -4.11
N ALA A 232 -23.21 -37.33 -4.12
CA ALA A 232 -24.23 -36.38 -3.70
C ALA A 232 -25.45 -36.41 -4.58
N TYR A 233 -25.26 -36.54 -5.93
CA TYR A 233 -26.35 -36.70 -6.88
C TYR A 233 -27.08 -38.06 -6.68
N ALA A 234 -26.33 -39.15 -6.45
CA ALA A 234 -26.90 -40.49 -6.19
C ALA A 234 -27.76 -40.49 -4.91
N LYS A 235 -27.49 -39.60 -3.93
CA LYS A 235 -28.31 -39.42 -2.75
C LYS A 235 -29.57 -38.55 -2.98
N GLY A 236 -29.82 -38.14 -4.23
CA GLY A 236 -31.03 -37.39 -4.60
C GLY A 236 -30.94 -35.88 -4.38
N LEU A 237 -29.73 -35.33 -4.12
CA LEU A 237 -29.59 -33.88 -3.97
C LEU A 237 -29.76 -33.18 -5.32
N SER A 238 -30.51 -32.08 -5.33
CA SER A 238 -30.71 -31.25 -6.50
C SER A 238 -29.39 -30.58 -6.94
N ARG A 239 -29.31 -30.21 -8.22
CA ARG A 239 -28.14 -29.53 -8.81
C ARG A 239 -27.73 -28.26 -7.99
N TYR A 240 -28.74 -27.51 -7.52
CA TYR A 240 -28.53 -26.30 -6.75
C TYR A 240 -27.95 -26.60 -5.36
N GLN A 241 -28.46 -27.64 -4.70
CA GLN A 241 -27.96 -28.09 -3.38
C GLN A 241 -26.52 -28.59 -3.48
N VAL A 242 -26.22 -29.39 -4.52
CA VAL A 242 -24.85 -29.88 -4.76
C VAL A 242 -23.90 -28.70 -4.99
N LEU A 243 -24.32 -27.74 -5.82
CA LEU A 243 -23.49 -26.55 -6.12
C LEU A 243 -23.18 -25.74 -4.86
N LEU A 244 -24.22 -25.33 -4.11
CA LEU A 244 -24.04 -24.42 -2.95
C LEU A 244 -23.38 -25.10 -1.76
N LYS A 245 -23.80 -26.34 -1.41
CA LYS A 245 -23.34 -27.02 -0.19
C LYS A 245 -22.01 -27.77 -0.36
N HIS A 246 -21.72 -28.26 -1.57
CA HIS A 246 -20.58 -29.15 -1.79
C HIS A 246 -19.53 -28.59 -2.74
N ALA A 247 -19.93 -27.97 -3.87
CA ALA A 247 -18.99 -27.57 -4.89
C ALA A 247 -18.32 -26.21 -4.58
N ILE A 248 -19.11 -25.17 -4.28
CA ILE A 248 -18.60 -23.80 -4.05
C ILE A 248 -17.60 -23.78 -2.90
N LYS A 249 -17.92 -24.41 -1.79
CA LYS A 249 -17.07 -24.44 -0.60
C LYS A 249 -15.64 -24.89 -0.93
N ASN A 250 -15.52 -25.94 -1.72
CA ASN A 250 -14.21 -26.50 -2.10
C ASN A 250 -13.53 -25.72 -3.24
N ALA A 251 -14.33 -25.15 -4.15
CA ALA A 251 -13.81 -24.36 -5.28
C ALA A 251 -13.29 -22.99 -4.87
N LEU A 252 -13.73 -22.45 -3.70
CA LEU A 252 -13.31 -21.13 -3.21
C LEU A 252 -11.89 -21.13 -2.62
N ASN A 253 -11.32 -22.25 -2.22
CA ASN A 253 -10.01 -22.28 -1.56
C ASN A 253 -8.93 -21.56 -2.39
N PRO A 254 -8.70 -21.89 -3.68
CA PRO A 254 -7.71 -21.15 -4.47
C PRO A 254 -8.10 -19.69 -4.76
N VAL A 255 -9.40 -19.39 -4.71
CA VAL A 255 -9.90 -18.02 -4.92
C VAL A 255 -9.54 -17.14 -3.71
N ILE A 256 -9.71 -17.66 -2.49
CA ILE A 256 -9.32 -16.95 -1.24
C ILE A 256 -7.83 -16.63 -1.29
N THR A 257 -7.02 -17.58 -1.74
CA THR A 257 -5.58 -17.41 -1.99
C THR A 257 -5.31 -16.22 -2.90
N ALA A 258 -5.96 -16.19 -4.05
CA ALA A 258 -5.80 -15.12 -5.04
C ALA A 258 -6.26 -13.74 -4.51
N ILE A 259 -7.40 -13.70 -3.80
CA ILE A 259 -7.94 -12.46 -3.19
C ILE A 259 -6.89 -11.81 -2.29
N SER A 260 -6.26 -12.61 -1.45
CA SER A 260 -5.28 -12.12 -0.47
C SER A 260 -4.05 -11.51 -1.14
N GLY A 261 -3.50 -12.17 -2.17
CA GLY A 261 -2.37 -11.65 -2.96
C GLY A 261 -2.74 -10.37 -3.71
N TRP A 262 -3.92 -10.33 -4.30
CA TRP A 262 -4.40 -9.15 -5.02
C TRP A 262 -4.64 -7.95 -4.10
N PHE A 263 -5.10 -8.17 -2.88
CA PHE A 263 -5.36 -7.07 -1.94
C PHE A 263 -4.08 -6.27 -1.63
N ALA A 264 -2.97 -6.95 -1.39
CA ALA A 264 -1.67 -6.30 -1.20
C ALA A 264 -1.26 -5.51 -2.48
N SER A 265 -1.47 -6.13 -3.65
CA SER A 265 -1.16 -5.52 -4.95
C SER A 265 -2.01 -4.28 -5.26
N LEU A 266 -3.27 -4.24 -4.81
CA LEU A 266 -4.16 -3.10 -5.04
C LEU A 266 -3.66 -1.83 -4.32
N LEU A 267 -3.08 -1.96 -3.14
CA LEU A 267 -2.50 -0.81 -2.41
C LEU A 267 -1.36 -0.17 -3.23
N ALA A 268 -0.49 -0.98 -3.82
CA ALA A 268 0.59 -0.49 -4.67
C ALA A 268 0.08 -0.04 -6.05
N GLY A 269 -0.94 -0.69 -6.57
CA GLY A 269 -1.49 -0.44 -7.91
C GLY A 269 -2.50 0.70 -7.99
N SER A 270 -2.91 1.27 -6.88
CA SER A 270 -3.93 2.34 -6.86
C SER A 270 -3.40 3.70 -7.34
N ILE A 271 -2.08 3.90 -7.42
CA ILE A 271 -1.41 5.18 -7.69
C ILE A 271 -2.02 5.89 -8.91
N PHE A 272 -2.08 5.21 -10.06
CA PHE A 272 -2.61 5.80 -11.29
C PHE A 272 -4.11 6.06 -11.22
N VAL A 273 -4.86 5.15 -10.59
CA VAL A 273 -6.32 5.31 -10.43
C VAL A 273 -6.60 6.52 -9.53
N GLU A 274 -5.90 6.63 -8.40
CA GLU A 274 -6.03 7.76 -7.49
C GLU A 274 -5.72 9.10 -8.20
N TYR A 275 -4.65 9.13 -8.98
CA TYR A 275 -4.24 10.34 -9.71
C TYR A 275 -5.27 10.73 -10.77
N ILE A 276 -5.68 9.77 -11.64
CA ILE A 276 -6.61 10.00 -12.75
C ILE A 276 -7.99 10.47 -12.22
N PHE A 277 -8.48 9.83 -11.16
CA PHE A 277 -9.80 10.15 -10.60
C PHE A 277 -9.77 11.30 -9.58
N GLY A 278 -8.60 11.88 -9.30
CA GLY A 278 -8.48 12.96 -8.32
C GLY A 278 -8.67 12.51 -6.88
N TRP A 279 -8.63 11.20 -6.61
CA TRP A 279 -8.84 10.61 -5.28
C TRP A 279 -7.70 11.01 -4.34
N LYS A 280 -8.01 11.63 -3.21
CA LYS A 280 -7.02 12.19 -2.26
C LYS A 280 -6.34 11.09 -1.42
N GLY A 281 -5.69 10.14 -2.10
CA GLY A 281 -4.94 9.06 -1.48
C GLY A 281 -3.43 9.25 -1.58
N LEU A 282 -2.70 8.28 -1.02
CA LEU A 282 -1.22 8.29 -0.97
C LEU A 282 -0.60 8.18 -2.37
N GLY A 283 -1.27 7.45 -3.28
CA GLY A 283 -0.80 7.31 -4.67
C GLY A 283 -0.86 8.63 -5.43
N LYS A 284 -1.94 9.38 -5.31
CA LYS A 284 -2.06 10.72 -5.88
C LYS A 284 -0.98 11.64 -5.31
N GLU A 285 -0.75 11.59 -4.00
CA GLU A 285 0.27 12.38 -3.31
C GLU A 285 1.68 12.09 -3.87
N ILE A 286 2.00 10.80 -4.16
CA ILE A 286 3.27 10.42 -4.79
C ILE A 286 3.44 11.10 -6.15
N VAL A 287 2.41 11.05 -7.01
CA VAL A 287 2.49 11.64 -8.36
C VAL A 287 2.65 13.16 -8.27
N GLU A 288 1.90 13.81 -7.40
CA GLU A 288 2.01 15.27 -7.17
C GLU A 288 3.40 15.65 -6.65
N ALA A 289 3.91 14.89 -5.69
CA ALA A 289 5.25 15.10 -5.12
C ALA A 289 6.36 14.89 -6.17
N LEU A 290 6.21 13.89 -7.05
CA LEU A 290 7.15 13.69 -8.17
C LEU A 290 7.16 14.90 -9.13
N ASN A 291 5.98 15.41 -9.45
CA ASN A 291 5.86 16.58 -10.35
C ASN A 291 6.44 17.85 -9.74
N GLN A 292 6.40 17.96 -8.41
CA GLN A 292 6.91 19.11 -7.65
C GLN A 292 8.35 18.89 -7.14
N LEU A 293 8.95 17.74 -7.45
CA LEU A 293 10.30 17.33 -7.00
C LEU A 293 10.42 17.31 -5.46
N ASP A 294 9.30 16.99 -4.78
CA ASP A 294 9.26 16.81 -3.32
C ASP A 294 9.72 15.39 -2.96
N ILE A 295 11.02 15.18 -3.08
CA ILE A 295 11.68 13.88 -2.94
C ILE A 295 11.38 13.21 -1.59
N PRO A 296 11.44 13.90 -0.43
CA PRO A 296 11.13 13.23 0.83
C PRO A 296 9.70 12.67 0.91
N VAL A 297 8.72 13.36 0.34
CA VAL A 297 7.31 12.85 0.29
C VAL A 297 7.25 11.58 -0.55
N VAL A 298 7.90 11.55 -1.71
CA VAL A 298 7.95 10.35 -2.57
C VAL A 298 8.60 9.19 -1.82
N MET A 299 9.78 9.43 -1.22
CA MET A 299 10.53 8.39 -0.48
C MET A 299 9.72 7.83 0.68
N GLY A 300 9.15 8.68 1.51
CA GLY A 300 8.34 8.27 2.68
C GLY A 300 7.07 7.52 2.28
N SER A 301 6.40 7.98 1.23
CA SER A 301 5.16 7.37 0.72
C SER A 301 5.42 5.97 0.11
N VAL A 302 6.46 5.84 -0.71
CA VAL A 302 6.86 4.56 -1.33
C VAL A 302 7.24 3.54 -0.23
N LEU A 303 8.02 3.97 0.77
CA LEU A 303 8.37 3.11 1.91
C LEU A 303 7.15 2.67 2.70
N THR A 304 6.18 3.56 2.88
CA THR A 304 4.93 3.26 3.59
C THR A 304 4.11 2.21 2.82
N ILE A 305 3.97 2.36 1.51
CA ILE A 305 3.29 1.37 0.66
C ILE A 305 4.01 0.02 0.74
N ALA A 306 5.35 0.01 0.63
CA ALA A 306 6.15 -1.22 0.73
C ALA A 306 5.98 -1.88 2.10
N PHE A 307 5.98 -1.11 3.18
CA PHE A 307 5.76 -1.60 4.54
C PHE A 307 4.39 -2.29 4.68
N PHE A 308 3.32 -1.62 4.25
CA PHE A 308 1.96 -2.20 4.31
C PHE A 308 1.81 -3.40 3.39
N PHE A 309 2.40 -3.36 2.19
CA PHE A 309 2.44 -4.51 1.27
C PHE A 309 3.06 -5.74 1.96
N ILE A 310 4.20 -5.56 2.62
CA ILE A 310 4.90 -6.64 3.33
C ILE A 310 4.06 -7.15 4.51
N ILE A 311 3.49 -6.26 5.31
CA ILE A 311 2.62 -6.65 6.45
C ILE A 311 1.44 -7.47 5.96
N ILE A 312 0.74 -7.01 4.92
CA ILE A 312 -0.43 -7.70 4.38
C ILE A 312 -0.02 -9.09 3.89
N ASN A 313 1.10 -9.23 3.18
CA ASN A 313 1.58 -10.54 2.74
C ASN A 313 1.89 -11.46 3.93
N ILE A 314 2.51 -10.95 4.99
CA ILE A 314 2.76 -11.74 6.22
C ILE A 314 1.43 -12.20 6.84
N VAL A 315 0.46 -11.29 6.99
CA VAL A 315 -0.87 -11.62 7.55
C VAL A 315 -1.55 -12.68 6.69
N VAL A 316 -1.50 -12.53 5.38
CA VAL A 316 -2.06 -13.47 4.39
C VAL A 316 -1.40 -14.87 4.56
N ASP A 317 -0.08 -14.93 4.68
CA ASP A 317 0.64 -16.19 4.89
C ASP A 317 0.21 -16.88 6.20
N PHE A 318 -0.04 -16.11 7.27
CA PHE A 318 -0.56 -16.65 8.53
C PHE A 318 -1.99 -17.17 8.36
N ILE A 319 -2.84 -16.46 7.64
CA ILE A 319 -4.21 -16.92 7.34
C ILE A 319 -4.15 -18.24 6.57
N TYR A 320 -3.24 -18.37 5.59
CA TYR A 320 -3.03 -19.62 4.85
C TYR A 320 -2.59 -20.77 5.75
N ALA A 321 -1.59 -20.53 6.59
CA ALA A 321 -1.10 -21.55 7.51
C ALA A 321 -2.18 -22.00 8.51
N TYR A 322 -3.16 -21.14 8.78
CA TYR A 322 -4.32 -21.47 9.63
C TYR A 322 -5.38 -22.26 8.87
N LEU A 323 -5.69 -21.86 7.62
CA LEU A 323 -6.77 -22.44 6.81
C LEU A 323 -6.39 -23.79 6.20
N ASP A 324 -5.11 -23.99 5.84
CA ASP A 324 -4.63 -25.24 5.26
C ASP A 324 -3.56 -25.89 6.15
N PRO A 325 -3.97 -26.90 6.96
CA PRO A 325 -3.03 -27.58 7.85
C PRO A 325 -1.93 -28.36 7.10
N ARG A 326 -2.05 -28.58 5.80
CA ARG A 326 -1.04 -29.30 4.99
C ARG A 326 0.22 -28.46 4.80
N ILE A 327 0.10 -27.13 4.89
CA ILE A 327 1.22 -26.19 4.73
C ILE A 327 2.13 -26.17 6.00
N LYS A 328 1.64 -26.69 7.12
CA LYS A 328 2.37 -26.69 8.41
C LYS A 328 3.59 -27.62 8.44
N THR A 329 3.86 -28.38 7.38
CA THR A 329 4.94 -29.39 7.32
C THR A 329 6.18 -28.95 6.57
N LEU A 330 6.31 -27.68 6.12
CA LEU A 330 7.49 -27.17 5.45
C LEU A 330 8.36 -26.30 6.36
#